data_20cfad80ac0e495d10e07a6244127863
#
_entry.id   20cfad80ac0e495d10e07a6244127863
#
_cell.length_a   1.000
_cell.length_b   1.000
_cell.length_c   1.000
_cell.angle_alpha   90.00
_cell.angle_beta   90.00
_cell.angle_gamma   90.00
#
_symmetry.space_group_name_H-M   'P 1'
#
loop_
_entity.id
_entity.type
_entity.pdbx_description
1 polymer ?
#
loop_
_entity_poly.entity_id
_entity_poly.type
_entity_poly.pdbx_seq_one_letter_code
_entity_poly.pdbx_strand_id
1 'polypeptide(L)'
;QLKQLNISFDTSPETITQLETAVPSREPANQRNVIQILLAAGVGIGVGIVLVFGLEYLDDSLRYPEEVEDLLGLTFFGVIPSANWDPDDLNSHMLSNLDQKSGLAEAYRNVRSALIFSGILKPGVTLALTSAVPREGKTTTTLNMSVSLSQAGSRVLLVDADMRRGELHKFFGLEGGRGFADLLAGHAKPEALIQRTGLPNLDLIATGPFPPNPAELLLT
;
A
#
# COMPACT_ATOMS: atom_id res chain seq x y z
N GLN A 1 14.77 -3.48 -103.53
CA GLN A 1 13.52 -4.30 -103.62
C GLN A 1 12.97 -4.47 -102.21
N LEU A 2 12.00 -3.59 -101.87
CA LEU A 2 11.26 -3.67 -100.64
C LEU A 2 9.98 -4.46 -100.89
N LYS A 3 9.86 -5.64 -100.29
CA LYS A 3 8.70 -6.49 -100.40
C LYS A 3 7.69 -5.97 -99.31
N GLN A 4 6.65 -5.28 -99.77
CA GLN A 4 5.57 -4.87 -98.88
C GLN A 4 4.78 -6.11 -98.49
N LEU A 5 4.81 -6.40 -97.22
CA LEU A 5 3.89 -7.37 -96.60
C LEU A 5 2.54 -6.68 -96.38
N ASN A 6 1.56 -7.08 -97.15
CA ASN A 6 0.18 -6.66 -97.04
C ASN A 6 -0.44 -7.60 -96.01
N ILE A 7 -0.54 -7.11 -94.78
CA ILE A 7 -1.31 -7.82 -93.75
C ILE A 7 -2.77 -7.32 -93.83
N SER A 8 -3.58 -8.11 -94.45
CA SER A 8 -5.00 -7.91 -94.45
C SER A 8 -5.54 -8.28 -93.03
N PHE A 9 -5.91 -7.27 -92.25
CA PHE A 9 -6.68 -7.49 -91.04
C PHE A 9 -8.09 -7.92 -91.43
N ASP A 10 -8.36 -9.21 -91.30
CA ASP A 10 -9.69 -9.76 -91.42
C ASP A 10 -10.44 -9.41 -90.17
N THR A 11 -11.14 -8.29 -90.18
CA THR A 11 -12.04 -7.86 -89.10
C THR A 11 -13.35 -8.63 -89.22
N SER A 12 -13.33 -9.87 -88.77
CA SER A 12 -14.56 -10.55 -88.40
C SER A 12 -15.04 -9.95 -87.10
N PRO A 13 -16.26 -9.51 -87.04
CA PRO A 13 -16.80 -9.08 -85.72
C PRO A 13 -16.86 -10.29 -84.79
N GLU A 14 -15.90 -10.35 -83.86
CA GLU A 14 -16.01 -11.31 -82.77
C GLU A 14 -17.32 -11.03 -82.06
N THR A 15 -18.26 -11.91 -82.22
CA THR A 15 -19.48 -11.89 -81.51
C THR A 15 -19.15 -12.24 -80.06
N ILE A 16 -19.00 -11.20 -79.25
CA ILE A 16 -18.85 -11.38 -77.79
C ILE A 16 -20.15 -11.97 -77.29
N THR A 17 -20.21 -13.29 -77.21
CA THR A 17 -21.33 -13.98 -76.54
C THR A 17 -21.07 -13.91 -75.06
N GLN A 18 -21.96 -13.20 -74.39
CA GLN A 18 -21.98 -13.18 -72.93
C GLN A 18 -22.43 -14.58 -72.47
N LEU A 19 -21.46 -15.40 -72.10
CA LEU A 19 -21.67 -16.81 -71.72
C LEU A 19 -22.38 -16.97 -70.41
N GLU A 20 -22.24 -16.03 -69.48
CA GLU A 20 -22.93 -16.09 -68.18
C GLU A 20 -22.97 -14.71 -67.54
N THR A 21 -24.07 -14.36 -66.96
CA THR A 21 -24.16 -13.14 -66.09
C THR A 21 -23.58 -13.46 -64.75
N ALA A 22 -22.53 -12.76 -64.36
CA ALA A 22 -21.93 -12.92 -63.03
C ALA A 22 -22.99 -12.61 -61.94
N VAL A 23 -23.47 -13.61 -61.26
CA VAL A 23 -24.36 -13.47 -60.11
C VAL A 23 -23.48 -13.37 -58.85
N PRO A 24 -23.59 -12.26 -58.08
CA PRO A 24 -22.85 -12.17 -56.85
C PRO A 24 -23.29 -13.28 -55.89
N SER A 25 -22.31 -14.03 -55.35
CA SER A 25 -22.58 -15.07 -54.36
C SER A 25 -23.26 -14.42 -53.14
N ARG A 26 -24.43 -14.92 -52.79
CA ARG A 26 -25.19 -14.48 -51.60
C ARG A 26 -24.66 -15.14 -50.32
N GLU A 27 -23.79 -16.12 -50.45
CA GLU A 27 -23.17 -16.81 -49.32
C GLU A 27 -21.75 -16.28 -49.12
N PRO A 28 -21.33 -16.02 -47.87
CA PRO A 28 -19.97 -15.59 -47.58
C PRO A 28 -19.02 -16.69 -48.05
N ALA A 29 -17.98 -16.29 -48.80
CA ALA A 29 -16.99 -17.20 -49.39
C ALA A 29 -16.20 -18.01 -48.32
N ASN A 30 -16.30 -17.63 -47.07
CA ASN A 30 -15.58 -18.29 -45.97
C ASN A 30 -16.50 -18.53 -44.76
N GLN A 31 -17.19 -19.66 -44.72
CA GLN A 31 -17.98 -20.12 -43.55
C GLN A 31 -17.09 -20.49 -42.34
N ARG A 32 -15.76 -20.54 -42.53
CA ARG A 32 -14.81 -20.89 -41.44
C ARG A 32 -14.58 -19.74 -40.44
N ASN A 33 -15.10 -18.53 -40.74
CA ASN A 33 -14.90 -17.37 -39.85
C ASN A 33 -15.52 -17.57 -38.46
N VAL A 34 -16.66 -18.25 -38.37
CA VAL A 34 -17.33 -18.52 -37.08
C VAL A 34 -16.48 -19.48 -36.21
N ILE A 35 -15.94 -20.53 -36.85
CA ILE A 35 -15.08 -21.50 -36.14
C ILE A 35 -13.77 -20.82 -35.70
N GLN A 36 -13.20 -19.97 -36.54
CA GLN A 36 -11.98 -19.21 -36.19
C GLN A 36 -12.22 -18.23 -35.04
N ILE A 37 -13.38 -17.56 -35.00
CA ILE A 37 -13.77 -16.67 -33.90
C ILE A 37 -13.94 -17.48 -32.60
N LEU A 38 -14.62 -18.62 -32.67
CA LEU A 38 -14.81 -19.48 -31.50
C LEU A 38 -13.49 -20.05 -30.96
N LEU A 39 -12.57 -20.45 -31.85
CA LEU A 39 -11.23 -20.90 -31.47
C LEU A 39 -10.41 -19.77 -30.88
N ALA A 40 -10.45 -18.59 -31.47
CA ALA A 40 -9.74 -17.41 -30.93
C ALA A 40 -10.30 -17.01 -29.55
N ALA A 41 -11.62 -17.04 -29.37
CA ALA A 41 -12.25 -16.81 -28.09
C ALA A 41 -11.85 -17.86 -27.04
N GLY A 42 -11.82 -19.13 -27.41
CA GLY A 42 -11.39 -20.22 -26.53
C GLY A 42 -9.92 -20.09 -26.09
N VAL A 43 -9.03 -19.79 -27.04
CA VAL A 43 -7.61 -19.53 -26.75
C VAL A 43 -7.46 -18.27 -25.88
N GLY A 44 -8.20 -17.20 -26.17
CA GLY A 44 -8.17 -15.98 -25.38
C GLY A 44 -8.60 -16.20 -23.94
N ILE A 45 -9.67 -16.95 -23.71
CA ILE A 45 -10.12 -17.36 -22.38
C ILE A 45 -9.06 -18.22 -21.68
N GLY A 46 -8.51 -19.20 -22.38
CA GLY A 46 -7.45 -20.06 -21.82
C GLY A 46 -6.22 -19.27 -21.37
N VAL A 47 -5.72 -18.38 -22.21
CA VAL A 47 -4.60 -17.48 -21.87
C VAL A 47 -4.97 -16.55 -20.71
N GLY A 48 -6.20 -16.01 -20.70
CA GLY A 48 -6.69 -15.17 -19.60
C GLY A 48 -6.69 -15.91 -18.27
N ILE A 49 -7.17 -17.13 -18.23
CA ILE A 49 -7.16 -17.99 -17.02
C ILE A 49 -5.72 -18.24 -16.55
N VAL A 50 -4.82 -18.62 -17.45
CA VAL A 50 -3.40 -18.87 -17.09
C VAL A 50 -2.74 -17.61 -16.55
N LEU A 51 -3.03 -16.43 -17.14
CA LEU A 51 -2.50 -15.16 -16.65
C LEU A 51 -3.03 -14.80 -15.25
N VAL A 52 -4.34 -14.98 -15.02
CA VAL A 52 -4.94 -14.70 -13.69
C VAL A 52 -4.32 -15.60 -12.62
N PHE A 53 -4.27 -16.91 -12.86
CA PHE A 53 -3.64 -17.83 -11.90
C PHE A 53 -2.14 -17.61 -11.75
N GLY A 54 -1.44 -17.23 -12.83
CA GLY A 54 -0.02 -16.90 -12.78
C GLY A 54 0.25 -15.65 -11.95
N LEU A 55 -0.56 -14.61 -12.12
CA LEU A 55 -0.45 -13.37 -11.30
C LEU A 55 -0.81 -13.64 -9.83
N GLU A 56 -1.86 -14.43 -9.58
CA GLU A 56 -2.24 -14.80 -8.21
C GLU A 56 -1.15 -15.63 -7.52
N TYR A 57 -0.50 -16.53 -8.24
CA TYR A 57 0.61 -17.34 -7.72
C TYR A 57 1.85 -16.52 -7.38
N LEU A 58 2.04 -15.37 -8.04
CA LEU A 58 3.16 -14.44 -7.79
C LEU A 58 2.82 -13.39 -6.72
N ASP A 59 1.58 -13.37 -6.22
CA ASP A 59 1.14 -12.40 -5.21
C ASP A 59 1.35 -12.98 -3.80
N ASP A 60 2.50 -12.66 -3.21
CA ASP A 60 2.86 -13.03 -1.84
C ASP A 60 2.27 -12.08 -0.77
N SER A 61 1.24 -11.31 -1.10
CA SER A 61 0.62 -10.37 -0.16
C SER A 61 -0.15 -11.11 0.93
N LEU A 62 0.11 -10.78 2.19
CA LEU A 62 -0.69 -11.23 3.32
C LEU A 62 -2.06 -10.55 3.30
N ARG A 63 -3.12 -11.31 3.06
CA ARG A 63 -4.49 -10.76 2.94
C ARG A 63 -5.38 -11.09 4.13
N TYR A 64 -5.10 -12.16 4.82
CA TYR A 64 -5.92 -12.67 5.91
C TYR A 64 -5.16 -12.72 7.23
N PRO A 65 -5.84 -12.40 8.36
CA PRO A 65 -5.24 -12.48 9.70
C PRO A 65 -4.64 -13.85 10.03
N GLU A 66 -5.30 -14.91 9.58
CA GLU A 66 -4.92 -16.30 9.80
C GLU A 66 -3.55 -16.60 9.17
N GLU A 67 -3.25 -16.02 8.01
CA GLU A 67 -1.96 -16.17 7.32
C GLU A 67 -0.80 -15.61 8.15
N VAL A 68 -1.04 -14.52 8.88
CA VAL A 68 -0.02 -13.92 9.76
C VAL A 68 0.34 -14.87 10.90
N GLU A 69 -0.65 -15.48 11.52
CA GLU A 69 -0.45 -16.42 12.62
C GLU A 69 0.16 -17.74 12.15
N ASP A 70 -0.34 -18.29 11.04
CA ASP A 70 0.09 -19.59 10.51
C ASP A 70 1.50 -19.52 9.88
N LEU A 71 1.82 -18.46 9.14
CA LEU A 71 3.09 -18.34 8.42
C LEU A 71 4.20 -17.75 9.27
N LEU A 72 3.88 -16.75 10.12
CA LEU A 72 4.87 -16.01 10.88
C LEU A 72 4.94 -16.44 12.35
N GLY A 73 3.96 -17.17 12.86
CA GLY A 73 3.85 -17.54 14.27
C GLY A 73 3.68 -16.31 15.18
N LEU A 74 3.16 -15.20 14.66
CA LEU A 74 2.96 -13.96 15.36
C LEU A 74 1.50 -13.78 15.73
N THR A 75 1.23 -13.29 16.94
CA THR A 75 -0.15 -12.97 17.36
C THR A 75 -0.68 -11.77 16.59
N PHE A 76 -1.84 -11.94 15.99
CA PHE A 76 -2.54 -10.87 15.30
C PHE A 76 -3.39 -10.04 16.27
N PHE A 77 -3.16 -8.73 16.34
CA PHE A 77 -3.87 -7.83 17.27
C PHE A 77 -5.02 -7.05 16.63
N GLY A 78 -5.08 -7.00 15.31
CA GLY A 78 -6.13 -6.30 14.59
C GLY A 78 -5.67 -5.56 13.34
N VAL A 79 -6.64 -4.99 12.62
CA VAL A 79 -6.43 -4.18 11.43
C VAL A 79 -6.71 -2.73 11.74
N ILE A 80 -5.80 -1.86 11.37
CA ILE A 80 -6.00 -0.41 11.37
C ILE A 80 -6.16 0.00 9.91
N PRO A 81 -7.36 0.47 9.50
CA PRO A 81 -7.58 0.85 8.11
C PRO A 81 -6.74 2.06 7.74
N SER A 82 -6.34 2.14 6.46
CA SER A 82 -5.70 3.35 5.94
C SER A 82 -6.69 4.51 5.98
N ALA A 83 -6.22 5.68 6.41
CA ALA A 83 -7.01 6.89 6.41
C ALA A 83 -6.38 7.92 5.47
N ASN A 84 -7.22 8.67 4.80
CA ASN A 84 -6.76 9.82 4.02
C ASN A 84 -6.50 10.97 4.98
N TRP A 85 -5.24 11.17 5.32
CA TRP A 85 -4.80 12.26 6.15
C TRP A 85 -4.52 13.49 5.29
N ASP A 86 -4.85 14.67 5.82
CA ASP A 86 -4.41 15.93 5.22
C ASP A 86 -2.90 16.09 5.50
N PRO A 87 -2.03 16.11 4.49
CA PRO A 87 -0.59 16.24 4.69
C PRO A 87 -0.18 17.56 5.36
N ASP A 88 -0.99 18.61 5.22
CA ASP A 88 -0.72 19.93 5.73
C ASP A 88 -1.29 20.15 7.15
N ASP A 89 -2.22 19.30 7.60
CA ASP A 89 -2.79 19.34 8.95
C ASP A 89 -2.37 18.11 9.78
N LEU A 90 -1.25 18.23 10.49
CA LEU A 90 -0.78 17.20 11.41
C LEU A 90 -1.78 16.86 12.53
N ASN A 91 -2.64 17.81 12.90
CA ASN A 91 -3.65 17.56 13.94
C ASN A 91 -4.74 16.62 13.45
N SER A 92 -5.01 16.57 12.14
CA SER A 92 -5.97 15.62 11.57
C SER A 92 -5.54 14.17 11.76
N HIS A 93 -4.25 13.91 11.95
CA HIS A 93 -3.68 12.57 12.13
C HIS A 93 -3.86 12.02 13.56
N MET A 94 -4.30 12.85 14.50
CA MET A 94 -4.41 12.45 15.90
C MET A 94 -5.81 11.93 16.23
N LEU A 95 -5.86 10.77 16.88
CA LEU A 95 -7.09 10.14 17.34
C LEU A 95 -7.88 11.04 18.32
N SER A 96 -7.20 11.87 19.09
CA SER A 96 -7.83 12.83 20.00
C SER A 96 -8.74 13.84 19.30
N ASN A 97 -8.46 14.13 18.04
CA ASN A 97 -9.19 15.11 17.22
C ASN A 97 -10.21 14.45 16.28
N LEU A 98 -10.23 13.13 16.22
CA LEU A 98 -11.19 12.38 15.42
C LEU A 98 -12.51 12.17 16.21
N ASP A 99 -13.60 12.03 15.47
CA ASP A 99 -14.86 11.57 16.06
C ASP A 99 -14.64 10.21 16.72
N GLN A 100 -14.98 10.11 18.00
CA GLN A 100 -14.86 8.87 18.77
C GLN A 100 -15.68 7.71 18.19
N LYS A 101 -16.67 8.00 17.35
CA LYS A 101 -17.50 7.02 16.64
C LYS A 101 -16.92 6.65 15.26
N SER A 102 -15.80 7.22 14.86
CA SER A 102 -15.17 6.89 13.58
C SER A 102 -14.67 5.44 13.57
N GLY A 103 -14.74 4.79 12.43
CA GLY A 103 -14.22 3.41 12.26
C GLY A 103 -12.73 3.30 12.60
N LEU A 104 -11.97 4.38 12.40
CA LEU A 104 -10.55 4.42 12.73
C LEU A 104 -10.34 4.44 14.26
N ALA A 105 -11.13 5.25 14.99
CA ALA A 105 -11.09 5.27 16.45
C ALA A 105 -11.45 3.90 17.04
N GLU A 106 -12.43 3.22 16.43
CA GLU A 106 -12.81 1.87 16.82
C GLU A 106 -11.70 0.86 16.57
N ALA A 107 -11.02 0.93 15.43
CA ALA A 107 -9.89 0.05 15.10
C ALA A 107 -8.77 0.17 16.15
N TYR A 108 -8.40 1.39 16.56
CA TYR A 108 -7.39 1.58 17.63
C TYR A 108 -7.87 1.06 18.99
N ARG A 109 -9.16 1.20 19.33
CA ARG A 109 -9.72 0.61 20.56
C ARG A 109 -9.67 -0.91 20.54
N ASN A 110 -9.96 -1.52 19.39
CA ASN A 110 -9.92 -2.97 19.24
C ASN A 110 -8.50 -3.51 19.40
N VAL A 111 -7.50 -2.91 18.72
CA VAL A 111 -6.09 -3.28 18.89
C VAL A 111 -5.62 -3.08 20.32
N ARG A 112 -5.98 -1.96 20.98
CA ARG A 112 -5.69 -1.74 22.41
C ARG A 112 -6.27 -2.84 23.27
N SER A 113 -7.56 -3.19 23.06
CA SER A 113 -8.21 -4.25 23.83
C SER A 113 -7.53 -5.59 23.64
N ALA A 114 -7.17 -5.95 22.40
CA ALA A 114 -6.42 -7.16 22.11
C ALA A 114 -5.06 -7.20 22.82
N LEU A 115 -4.32 -6.09 22.83
CA LEU A 115 -3.06 -5.95 23.58
C LEU A 115 -3.25 -6.10 25.09
N ILE A 116 -4.31 -5.54 25.65
CA ILE A 116 -4.63 -5.69 27.09
C ILE A 116 -4.95 -7.16 27.42
N PHE A 117 -5.83 -7.79 26.63
CA PHE A 117 -6.25 -9.18 26.86
C PHE A 117 -5.14 -10.20 26.60
N SER A 118 -4.18 -9.91 25.73
CA SER A 118 -3.01 -10.76 25.54
C SER A 118 -2.09 -10.85 26.77
N GLY A 119 -2.28 -9.97 27.76
CA GLY A 119 -1.43 -9.91 28.96
C GLY A 119 -0.05 -9.28 28.72
N ILE A 120 0.21 -8.74 27.53
CA ILE A 120 1.46 -8.04 27.20
C ILE A 120 1.57 -6.72 27.95
N LEU A 121 0.45 -5.98 28.05
CA LEU A 121 0.42 -4.68 28.71
C LEU A 121 0.40 -4.85 30.24
N LYS A 122 1.58 -4.77 30.84
CA LYS A 122 1.76 -4.72 32.30
C LYS A 122 2.33 -3.35 32.68
N PRO A 123 2.12 -2.87 33.92
CA PRO A 123 2.78 -1.67 34.39
C PRO A 123 4.30 -1.72 34.19
N GLY A 124 4.86 -0.70 33.55
CA GLY A 124 6.29 -0.62 33.27
C GLY A 124 6.76 -1.39 32.02
N VAL A 125 5.85 -1.96 31.21
CA VAL A 125 6.23 -2.59 29.95
C VAL A 125 6.69 -1.54 28.94
N THR A 126 7.67 -1.88 28.13
CA THR A 126 8.09 -1.11 26.96
C THR A 126 7.59 -1.80 25.69
N LEU A 127 6.88 -1.07 24.84
CA LEU A 127 6.45 -1.52 23.54
C LEU A 127 7.26 -0.80 22.46
N ALA A 128 7.76 -1.54 21.46
CA ALA A 128 8.38 -0.98 20.28
C ALA A 128 7.53 -1.31 19.05
N LEU A 129 7.19 -0.28 18.26
CA LEU A 129 6.50 -0.45 16.97
C LEU A 129 7.52 -0.29 15.84
N THR A 130 7.54 -1.28 14.97
CA THR A 130 8.41 -1.28 13.79
C THR A 130 7.61 -1.66 12.54
N SER A 131 8.24 -1.54 11.37
CA SER A 131 7.67 -1.99 10.10
C SER A 131 8.78 -2.41 9.14
N ALA A 132 8.43 -3.20 8.12
CA ALA A 132 9.38 -3.73 7.15
C ALA A 132 9.92 -2.65 6.21
N VAL A 133 9.08 -1.70 5.80
CA VAL A 133 9.45 -0.63 4.87
C VAL A 133 9.07 0.75 5.41
N PRO A 134 9.68 1.82 4.88
CA PRO A 134 9.30 3.19 5.23
C PRO A 134 7.85 3.52 4.80
N ARG A 135 7.20 4.42 5.53
CA ARG A 135 5.85 4.94 5.23
C ARG A 135 4.68 3.95 5.42
N GLU A 136 4.86 2.90 6.16
CA GLU A 136 3.78 1.96 6.55
C GLU A 136 2.96 2.44 7.76
N GLY A 137 3.11 3.68 8.17
CA GLY A 137 2.31 4.28 9.24
C GLY A 137 2.83 4.02 10.66
N LYS A 138 4.11 3.62 10.86
CA LYS A 138 4.71 3.42 12.20
C LYS A 138 4.42 4.59 13.14
N THR A 139 4.81 5.79 12.73
CA THR A 139 4.68 7.00 13.54
C THR A 139 3.23 7.28 13.88
N THR A 140 2.33 7.22 12.89
CA THR A 140 0.90 7.44 13.07
C THR A 140 0.27 6.39 13.98
N THR A 141 0.66 5.12 13.82
CA THR A 141 0.16 4.01 14.66
C THR A 141 0.67 4.15 16.09
N THR A 142 1.95 4.47 16.30
CA THR A 142 2.54 4.67 17.61
C THR A 142 1.88 5.84 18.34
N LEU A 143 1.73 6.96 17.65
CA LEU A 143 1.04 8.16 18.17
C LEU A 143 -0.38 7.81 18.64
N ASN A 144 -1.19 7.25 17.75
CA ASN A 144 -2.61 6.99 18.02
C ASN A 144 -2.84 5.85 19.02
N MET A 145 -1.95 4.85 19.05
CA MET A 145 -1.98 3.83 20.10
C MET A 145 -1.66 4.43 21.46
N SER A 146 -0.68 5.34 21.55
CA SER A 146 -0.34 6.05 22.78
C SER A 146 -1.49 6.92 23.27
N VAL A 147 -2.16 7.63 22.36
CA VAL A 147 -3.39 8.39 22.68
C VAL A 147 -4.50 7.46 23.16
N SER A 148 -4.75 6.34 22.47
CA SER A 148 -5.78 5.37 22.83
C SER A 148 -5.55 4.76 24.22
N LEU A 149 -4.29 4.44 24.56
CA LEU A 149 -3.90 3.92 25.86
C LEU A 149 -4.06 4.98 26.97
N SER A 150 -3.66 6.22 26.72
CA SER A 150 -3.78 7.31 27.68
C SER A 150 -5.23 7.67 27.98
N GLN A 151 -6.11 7.65 26.96
CA GLN A 151 -7.56 7.82 27.10
C GLN A 151 -8.21 6.69 27.92
N ALA A 152 -7.62 5.50 27.92
CA ALA A 152 -8.05 4.39 28.77
C ALA A 152 -7.54 4.48 30.23
N GLY A 153 -6.85 5.57 30.59
CA GLY A 153 -6.33 5.81 31.92
C GLY A 153 -4.91 5.29 32.19
N SER A 154 -4.25 4.68 31.20
CA SER A 154 -2.85 4.27 31.33
C SER A 154 -1.93 5.48 31.30
N ARG A 155 -0.90 5.52 32.16
CA ARG A 155 0.17 6.51 32.04
C ARG A 155 1.16 6.04 30.97
N VAL A 156 1.32 6.85 29.94
CA VAL A 156 2.11 6.54 28.75
C VAL A 156 3.23 7.56 28.59
N LEU A 157 4.46 7.07 28.44
CA LEU A 157 5.57 7.85 27.96
C LEU A 157 5.86 7.44 26.51
N LEU A 158 5.56 8.33 25.59
CA LEU A 158 5.86 8.17 24.19
C LEU A 158 7.32 8.58 23.94
N VAL A 159 8.08 7.73 23.28
CA VAL A 159 9.50 8.02 22.97
C VAL A 159 9.68 8.00 21.46
N ASP A 160 10.14 9.11 20.90
CA ASP A 160 10.50 9.18 19.49
C ASP A 160 11.93 8.68 19.29
N ALA A 161 12.05 7.41 18.97
CA ALA A 161 13.35 6.76 18.75
C ALA A 161 13.81 6.79 17.28
N ASP A 162 13.06 7.45 16.39
CA ASP A 162 13.46 7.63 14.98
C ASP A 162 14.51 8.76 14.87
N MET A 163 15.74 8.46 15.19
CA MET A 163 16.86 9.40 15.14
C MET A 163 17.28 9.82 13.73
N ARG A 164 16.52 9.43 12.71
CA ARG A 164 16.72 9.84 11.31
C ARG A 164 15.64 10.81 10.84
N ARG A 165 14.40 10.62 11.29
CA ARG A 165 13.21 11.36 10.82
C ARG A 165 12.18 11.56 11.93
N GLY A 166 12.61 11.67 13.18
CA GLY A 166 11.71 11.86 14.31
C GLY A 166 10.91 13.15 14.21
N GLU A 167 9.60 13.02 14.27
CA GLU A 167 8.66 14.12 14.06
C GLU A 167 7.52 14.15 15.09
N LEU A 168 7.50 13.22 16.05
CA LEU A 168 6.39 13.10 17.01
C LEU A 168 6.13 14.40 17.79
N HIS A 169 7.15 15.19 18.10
CA HIS A 169 7.02 16.48 18.79
C HIS A 169 6.13 17.47 18.01
N LYS A 170 6.15 17.42 16.67
CA LYS A 170 5.36 18.34 15.83
C LYS A 170 3.87 18.13 16.00
N PHE A 171 3.41 16.88 16.19
CA PHE A 171 1.99 16.58 16.39
C PHE A 171 1.42 17.19 17.68
N PHE A 172 2.27 17.47 18.64
CA PHE A 172 1.87 18.07 19.91
C PHE A 172 2.24 19.56 20.00
N GLY A 173 2.82 20.15 18.93
CA GLY A 173 3.31 21.53 18.95
C GLY A 173 4.46 21.74 19.94
N LEU A 174 5.26 20.70 20.21
CA LEU A 174 6.36 20.73 21.17
C LEU A 174 7.70 20.98 20.48
N GLU A 175 8.69 21.39 21.26
CA GLU A 175 10.04 21.60 20.77
C GLU A 175 10.78 20.26 20.63
N GLY A 176 11.50 20.10 19.49
CA GLY A 176 12.33 18.91 19.20
C GLY A 176 13.82 19.09 19.55
N GLY A 177 14.17 20.17 20.26
CA GLY A 177 15.58 20.60 20.41
C GLY A 177 16.45 19.64 21.24
N ARG A 178 15.92 19.03 22.29
CA ARG A 178 16.59 18.00 23.11
C ARG A 178 15.71 16.78 23.24
N GLY A 179 16.31 15.59 23.31
CA GLY A 179 15.50 14.38 23.32
C GLY A 179 16.26 13.08 23.50
N PHE A 180 15.76 12.02 22.90
CA PHE A 180 16.25 10.66 23.06
C PHE A 180 17.71 10.48 22.65
N ALA A 181 18.15 11.19 21.60
CA ALA A 181 19.57 11.18 21.20
C ALA A 181 20.50 11.72 22.30
N ASP A 182 20.08 12.81 23.00
CA ASP A 182 20.85 13.36 24.12
C ASP A 182 20.89 12.40 25.32
N LEU A 183 19.81 11.67 25.55
CA LEU A 183 19.76 10.65 26.60
C LEU A 183 20.77 9.54 26.34
N LEU A 184 20.79 8.99 25.13
CA LEU A 184 21.71 7.92 24.75
C LEU A 184 23.17 8.38 24.76
N ALA A 185 23.41 9.64 24.36
CA ALA A 185 24.74 10.25 24.43
C ALA A 185 25.20 10.59 25.85
N GLY A 186 24.38 10.39 26.87
CA GLY A 186 24.69 10.76 28.25
C GLY A 186 24.67 12.26 28.54
N HIS A 187 24.14 13.08 27.63
CA HIS A 187 24.12 14.54 27.76
C HIS A 187 22.93 15.05 28.59
N ALA A 188 21.94 14.20 28.86
CA ALA A 188 20.78 14.57 29.65
C ALA A 188 20.22 13.39 30.45
N LYS A 189 19.56 13.70 31.58
CA LYS A 189 18.80 12.73 32.34
C LYS A 189 17.37 12.60 31.79
N PRO A 190 16.71 11.42 31.90
CA PRO A 190 15.36 11.22 31.39
C PRO A 190 14.36 12.28 31.86
N GLU A 191 14.43 12.65 33.15
CA GLU A 191 13.48 13.58 33.76
C GLU A 191 13.53 14.97 33.15
N ALA A 192 14.69 15.37 32.61
CA ALA A 192 14.88 16.67 31.96
C ALA A 192 14.36 16.70 30.51
N LEU A 193 14.05 15.53 29.93
CA LEU A 193 13.64 15.38 28.55
C LEU A 193 12.15 15.13 28.38
N ILE A 194 11.45 14.77 29.47
CA ILE A 194 10.03 14.49 29.45
C ILE A 194 9.26 15.80 29.27
N GLN A 195 8.46 15.86 28.19
CA GLN A 195 7.60 16.98 27.84
C GLN A 195 6.13 16.59 27.98
N ARG A 196 5.32 17.49 28.55
CA ARG A 196 3.88 17.33 28.66
C ARG A 196 3.22 17.56 27.30
N THR A 197 2.44 16.58 26.82
CA THR A 197 1.77 16.71 25.50
C THR A 197 0.49 17.54 25.53
N GLY A 198 0.00 17.93 26.70
CA GLY A 198 -1.32 18.54 26.86
C GLY A 198 -2.46 17.50 26.94
N LEU A 199 -2.24 16.26 26.53
CA LEU A 199 -3.21 15.18 26.72
C LEU A 199 -3.03 14.53 28.09
N PRO A 200 -4.13 14.18 28.79
CA PRO A 200 -4.05 13.51 30.08
C PRO A 200 -3.29 12.18 29.98
N ASN A 201 -2.42 11.90 30.94
CA ASN A 201 -1.66 10.65 31.06
C ASN A 201 -0.69 10.35 29.89
N LEU A 202 -0.38 11.31 29.02
CA LEU A 202 0.55 11.14 27.90
C LEU A 202 1.65 12.19 27.96
N ASP A 203 2.86 11.72 28.12
CA ASP A 203 4.08 12.52 28.05
C ASP A 203 4.93 12.08 26.85
N LEU A 204 5.83 12.95 26.37
CA LEU A 204 6.69 12.71 25.21
C LEU A 204 8.16 12.94 25.57
N ILE A 205 9.03 12.06 25.05
CA ILE A 205 10.44 12.38 24.83
C ILE A 205 10.62 12.50 23.31
N ALA A 206 10.95 13.69 22.84
CA ALA A 206 11.26 13.95 21.43
C ALA A 206 12.55 13.24 21.01
N THR A 207 12.82 13.15 19.71
CA THR A 207 14.06 12.57 19.19
C THR A 207 15.31 13.32 19.64
N GLY A 208 15.24 14.66 19.72
CA GLY A 208 16.41 15.52 19.88
C GLY A 208 17.17 15.74 18.56
N PRO A 209 18.42 16.19 18.63
CA PRO A 209 19.24 16.44 17.46
C PRO A 209 19.56 15.10 16.75
N PHE A 210 19.52 15.10 15.41
CA PHE A 210 19.84 13.91 14.63
C PHE A 210 21.36 13.61 14.71
N PRO A 211 21.75 12.47 15.29
CA PRO A 211 23.17 12.09 15.39
C PRO A 211 23.69 11.62 14.02
N PRO A 212 24.99 11.77 13.75
CA PRO A 212 25.58 11.29 12.49
C PRO A 212 25.48 9.76 12.33
N ASN A 213 25.58 9.02 13.44
CA ASN A 213 25.57 7.55 13.48
C ASN A 213 24.50 7.02 14.44
N PRO A 214 23.20 7.03 14.07
CA PRO A 214 22.13 6.59 14.98
C PRO A 214 22.26 5.14 15.46
N ALA A 215 22.74 4.25 14.59
CA ALA A 215 22.87 2.83 14.92
C ALA A 215 23.96 2.57 16.00
N GLU A 216 25.05 3.28 15.94
CA GLU A 216 26.13 3.16 16.94
C GLU A 216 25.68 3.66 18.31
N LEU A 217 24.88 4.73 18.32
CA LEU A 217 24.36 5.31 19.56
C LEU A 217 23.40 4.37 20.30
N LEU A 218 22.74 3.46 19.59
CA LEU A 218 21.87 2.43 20.19
C LEU A 218 22.65 1.24 20.78
N LEU A 219 23.95 1.13 20.52
CA LEU A 219 24.80 0.06 21.03
C LEU A 219 25.55 0.45 22.32
N THR A 220 25.45 1.70 22.74
CA THR A 220 26.04 2.22 23.96
C THR A 220 25.14 1.99 25.16
#